data_9ea1cfcbf1aaffc7f33d0c360ba14db0
#
_entry.id   9ea1cfcbf1aaffc7f33d0c360ba14db0
#
_cell.length_a   1.000
_cell.length_b   1.000
_cell.length_c   1.000
_cell.angle_alpha   90.00
_cell.angle_beta   90.00
_cell.angle_gamma   90.00
#
_symmetry.space_group_name_H-M   'P 1'
#
loop_
_entity.id
_entity.type
_entity.pdbx_description
1 polymer ?
#
loop_
_entity_poly.entity_id
_entity_poly.type
_entity_poly.pdbx_seq_one_letter_code
_entity_poly.pdbx_strand_id
1 'polypeptide(L)' 'MSMMTMPFTHEVRYAELTYAQKRAIRARLDWLYDWEHGCYIHDHSDHSIGESLDIPWSLVRYVRERDYGHLAP' A
#
# COMPACT_ATOMS: atom_id res chain seq x y z
N MET A 1 -19.87 -13.36 -18.65
CA MET A 1 -19.41 -13.12 -18.41
C MET A 1 -18.74 -13.12 -17.74
N SER A 2 -18.44 -13.07 -17.49
CA SER A 2 -17.83 -12.93 -16.96
C SER A 2 -17.15 -12.70 -16.44
N MET A 3 -16.84 -12.57 -16.13
CA MET A 3 -16.23 -12.32 -15.64
C MET A 3 -15.61 -11.91 -15.15
N MET A 4 -15.40 -11.69 -14.83
CA MET A 4 -14.90 -11.23 -14.45
C MET A 4 -14.12 -11.30 -13.61
N THR A 5 -13.51 -11.30 -13.42
CA THR A 5 -12.66 -11.40 -12.89
C THR A 5 -12.26 -10.47 -12.13
N MET A 6 -11.65 -10.40 -11.35
CA MET A 6 -11.39 -9.53 -10.54
C MET A 6 -10.02 -9.21 -10.37
N PRO A 7 -9.30 -8.98 -11.33
CA PRO A 7 -7.92 -8.54 -11.21
C PRO A 7 -7.80 -7.21 -10.51
N PHE A 8 -8.90 -6.54 -10.35
CA PHE A 8 -8.86 -5.22 -9.74
C PHE A 8 -9.40 -5.18 -8.33
N THR A 9 -9.34 -6.29 -7.64
CA THR A 9 -9.87 -6.37 -6.29
C THR A 9 -9.21 -5.34 -5.36
N HIS A 10 -7.88 -5.23 -5.43
CA HIS A 10 -7.18 -4.29 -4.57
C HIS A 10 -7.50 -2.85 -4.94
N GLU A 11 -7.66 -2.59 -6.22
CA GLU A 11 -8.00 -1.25 -6.65
C GLU A 11 -9.37 -0.84 -6.14
N VAL A 12 -10.34 -1.75 -6.20
CA VAL A 12 -11.68 -1.48 -5.73
C VAL A 12 -11.67 -1.26 -4.23
N ARG A 13 -10.96 -2.10 -3.49
CA ARG A 13 -10.91 -1.97 -2.04
C ARG A 13 -10.23 -0.68 -1.64
N TYR A 14 -9.18 -0.30 -2.34
CA TYR A 14 -8.51 0.94 -2.04
C TYR A 14 -9.45 2.13 -2.27
N ALA A 15 -10.24 2.08 -3.34
CA ALA A 15 -11.17 3.16 -3.64
C ALA A 15 -12.22 3.32 -2.55
N GLU A 16 -12.50 2.25 -1.80
CA GLU A 16 -13.49 2.30 -0.74
C GLU A 16 -12.94 2.85 0.57
N LEU A 17 -11.64 3.03 0.67
CA LEU A 17 -11.07 3.62 1.87
C LEU A 17 -11.45 5.09 1.96
N THR A 18 -11.52 5.59 3.20
CA THR A 18 -11.78 7.00 3.38
C THR A 18 -10.56 7.81 2.96
N TYR A 19 -10.78 9.09 2.73
CA TYR A 19 -9.69 9.99 2.39
C TYR A 19 -8.61 9.97 3.49
N ALA A 20 -9.05 9.96 4.75
CA ALA A 20 -8.10 9.94 5.86
C ALA A 20 -7.27 8.66 5.86
N GLN A 21 -7.90 7.52 5.54
CA GLN A 21 -7.17 6.26 5.49
C GLN A 21 -6.15 6.29 4.35
N LYS A 22 -6.53 6.81 3.20
CA LYS A 22 -5.61 6.90 2.07
C LYS A 22 -4.43 7.80 2.40
N ARG A 23 -4.69 8.93 3.03
CA ARG A 23 -3.63 9.84 3.44
C ARG A 23 -2.71 9.21 4.47
N ALA A 24 -3.28 8.43 5.39
CA ALA A 24 -2.47 7.79 6.43
C ALA A 24 -1.49 6.79 5.82
N ILE A 25 -1.94 6.03 4.83
CA ILE A 25 -1.04 5.08 4.17
C ILE A 25 0.11 5.83 3.51
N ARG A 26 -0.21 6.89 2.76
CA ARG A 26 0.83 7.62 2.06
C ARG A 26 1.80 8.30 3.03
N ALA A 27 1.29 8.83 4.13
CA ALA A 27 2.15 9.47 5.11
C ALA A 27 3.13 8.48 5.72
N ARG A 28 2.65 7.25 5.99
CA ARG A 28 3.55 6.24 6.54
C ARG A 28 4.58 5.82 5.52
N LEU A 29 4.18 5.66 4.27
CA LEU A 29 5.12 5.27 3.22
C LEU A 29 6.14 6.38 2.97
N ASP A 30 5.69 7.64 2.96
CA ASP A 30 6.62 8.74 2.78
C ASP A 30 7.68 8.76 3.86
N TRP A 31 7.31 8.36 5.05
CA TRP A 31 8.23 8.43 6.16
C TRP A 31 9.07 7.16 6.31
N LEU A 32 8.51 6.00 6.03
CA LEU A 32 9.14 4.75 6.41
C LEU A 32 9.66 3.93 5.24
N TYR A 33 9.36 4.31 4.03
CA TYR A 33 9.78 3.54 2.86
C TYR A 33 10.80 4.34 2.07
N ASP A 34 11.97 3.73 1.86
CA ASP A 34 13.05 4.36 1.10
C ASP A 34 12.89 3.90 -0.35
N TRP A 35 12.22 4.70 -1.14
CA TRP A 35 11.92 4.31 -2.51
C TRP A 35 13.17 4.26 -3.38
N GLU A 36 14.22 4.98 -2.99
CA GLU A 36 15.46 4.94 -3.77
C GLU A 36 16.16 3.60 -3.63
N HIS A 37 16.05 2.98 -2.48
CA HIS A 37 16.71 1.70 -2.24
C HIS A 37 15.72 0.53 -2.27
N GLY A 38 14.44 0.83 -2.38
CA GLY A 38 13.46 -0.23 -2.49
C GLY A 38 13.26 -1.02 -1.23
N CYS A 39 13.38 -0.39 -0.09
CA CYS A 39 13.22 -1.11 1.17
C CYS A 39 12.65 -0.19 2.23
N TYR A 40 12.14 -0.81 3.29
CA TYR A 40 11.64 -0.05 4.42
C TYR A 40 12.78 0.33 5.34
N ILE A 41 12.58 1.42 6.05
CA ILE A 41 13.52 1.87 7.05
C ILE A 41 13.29 1.08 8.33
N HIS A 42 14.35 0.61 8.92
CA HIS A 42 14.30 -0.17 10.16
C HIS A 42 13.45 -1.43 9.98
N ASP A 43 12.59 -1.72 10.91
CA ASP A 43 11.82 -2.97 10.89
C ASP A 43 10.40 -2.79 10.37
N HIS A 44 10.16 -1.76 9.59
CA HIS A 44 8.82 -1.53 9.07
C HIS A 44 8.56 -2.40 7.86
N SER A 45 7.29 -2.63 7.58
CA SER A 45 6.89 -3.45 6.46
C SER A 45 5.45 -3.10 6.08
N ASP A 46 4.99 -3.65 4.97
CA ASP A 46 3.59 -3.50 4.59
C ASP A 46 2.69 -3.99 5.70
N HIS A 47 3.06 -5.11 6.32
CA HIS A 47 2.26 -5.68 7.40
C HIS A 47 2.24 -4.79 8.63
N SER A 48 3.39 -4.25 9.05
CA SER A 48 3.43 -3.44 10.24
C SER A 48 2.65 -2.15 10.06
N ILE A 49 2.72 -1.57 8.88
CA ILE A 49 1.97 -0.35 8.60
C ILE A 49 0.48 -0.67 8.59
N GLY A 50 0.09 -1.73 7.91
CA GLY A 50 -1.31 -2.11 7.85
C GLY A 50 -1.87 -2.37 9.24
N GLU A 51 -1.10 -3.05 10.06
CA GLU A 51 -1.54 -3.36 11.40
C GLU A 51 -1.72 -2.09 12.23
N SER A 52 -0.78 -1.16 12.14
CA SER A 52 -0.86 0.07 12.92
C SER A 52 -2.01 0.96 12.47
N LEU A 53 -2.42 0.85 11.23
CA LEU A 53 -3.50 1.67 10.70
C LEU A 53 -4.84 0.94 10.66
N ASP A 54 -4.83 -0.36 11.02
CA ASP A 54 -6.02 -1.19 10.96
C ASP A 54 -6.55 -1.27 9.54
N ILE A 55 -5.65 -1.43 8.61
CA ILE A 55 -5.95 -1.54 7.18
C ILE A 55 -5.26 -2.80 6.68
N PRO A 56 -5.91 -3.59 5.82
CA PRO A 56 -5.26 -4.80 5.30
C PRO A 56 -3.91 -4.47 4.66
N TRP A 57 -2.90 -5.25 5.01
CA TRP A 57 -1.55 -4.97 4.53
C TRP A 57 -1.46 -5.00 3.00
N SER A 58 -2.34 -5.78 2.37
CA SER A 58 -2.30 -5.86 0.92
C SER A 58 -2.64 -4.53 0.27
N LEU A 59 -3.42 -3.68 0.95
CA LEU A 59 -3.72 -2.36 0.42
C LEU A 59 -2.53 -1.43 0.60
N VAL A 60 -1.76 -1.59 1.67
CA VAL A 60 -0.54 -0.83 1.84
C VAL A 60 0.42 -1.19 0.71
N ARG A 61 0.55 -2.49 0.43
CA ARG A 61 1.40 -2.94 -0.66
C ARG A 61 0.93 -2.40 -2.00
N TYR A 62 -0.37 -2.39 -2.22
CA TYR A 62 -0.94 -1.87 -3.45
C TYR A 62 -0.53 -0.41 -3.67
N VAL A 63 -0.63 0.41 -2.62
CA VAL A 63 -0.27 1.82 -2.73
C VAL A 63 1.24 1.96 -2.96
N ARG A 64 2.04 1.16 -2.24
CA ARG A 64 3.48 1.24 -2.38
C ARG A 64 3.91 0.93 -3.81
N GLU A 65 3.36 -0.14 -4.36
CA GLU A 65 3.74 -0.54 -5.72
C GLU A 65 3.25 0.43 -6.76
N ARG A 66 2.06 0.99 -6.55
CA ARG A 66 1.49 1.90 -7.55
C ARG A 66 2.13 3.29 -7.52
N ASP A 67 2.27 3.84 -6.31
CA ASP A 67 2.69 5.24 -6.17
C ASP A 67 4.18 5.44 -5.93
N TYR A 68 4.85 4.44 -5.35
CA TYR A 68 6.26 4.56 -5.04
C TYR A 68 7.11 3.65 -5.93
N GLY A 69 6.46 2.86 -6.75
CA GLY A 69 7.14 1.99 -7.66
C GLY A 69 7.73 0.82 -6.96
N HIS A 70 8.29 -0.05 -7.83
CA HIS A 70 8.91 -1.06 -7.16
C HIS A 70 10.26 -0.84 -7.47
N LEU A 71 10.91 -1.08 -6.80
CA LEU A 71 12.05 -0.80 -6.89
C LEU A 71 12.85 -1.60 -7.44
N ALA A 72 13.43 -1.51 -7.76
CA ALA A 72 14.27 -1.97 -8.30
C ALA A 72 14.67 -2.78 -8.31
N PRO A 73 14.98 -3.19 -8.88
CA PRO A 73 15.39 -4.24 -9.14
C PRO A 73 16.49 -4.47 -8.56
#